data_f309230f024961fe3cbc1a14c17408de
#
_entry.id   f309230f024961fe3cbc1a14c17408de
#
_cell.length_a   1.000
_cell.length_b   1.000
_cell.length_c   1.000
_cell.angle_alpha   90.00
_cell.angle_beta   90.00
_cell.angle_gamma   90.00
#
_symmetry.space_group_name_H-M   'P 1'
#
loop_
_entity.id
_entity.type
_entity.pdbx_description
1 polymer ?
#
loop_
_entity_poly.entity_id
_entity_poly.type
_entity_poly.pdbx_seq_one_letter_code
_entity_poly.pdbx_strand_id
1 'polypeptide(L)'
;MTSILKCILIHGDNAMDYHISKSRYCSAVQCPKILWLKKNMPEEFDSSVVNQAVLDAGSAVGDLAMGLFGDFVEVPFGNLSDMVAKTKQLMDLQTPVIAEASFSTDGLFCSVDILKVLNDTEVELYEVKSSTSVHDIYYHDAAFQYYVLSKLGYKVRSCNIVHINNQYERNGELDIHELFTIKEVTADVIALQHEVEANIRMLREYMKQIEEPEDDIGEHCFSPYPCGFFAYCSRHLPTPNIFQVAGARTTTKLKCYRKGIVSFEDLNTCDLLSGAQYKQIEHELFHYPPYIDKERIGEFMQTITYPLYFLDFESFQPAIPLYDHSHPYEQIVFQYSLHYIESEGGELKHKEFLAYPGEDPRRKLAEQLCADIPLDVCTTAYNMGFEK
;
A
#
# COMPACT_ATOMS: atom_id res chain seq x y z
N MET A 1 2.38 16.58 -0.05
CA MET A 1 2.64 15.81 1.21
C MET A 1 1.34 15.18 1.63
N THR A 2 1.22 13.88 1.49
CA THR A 2 -0.02 13.11 1.59
C THR A 2 -0.67 13.11 2.96
N SER A 3 -1.97 12.90 2.98
CA SER A 3 -2.80 12.61 4.16
C SER A 3 -2.17 11.55 5.11
N ILE A 4 -1.49 10.54 4.58
CA ILE A 4 -0.85 9.47 5.38
C ILE A 4 0.47 9.93 6.03
N LEU A 5 1.33 10.67 5.32
CA LEU A 5 2.56 11.27 5.88
C LEU A 5 2.24 12.42 6.85
N LYS A 6 1.18 13.17 6.57
CA LYS A 6 0.68 14.23 7.46
C LYS A 6 0.33 13.68 8.86
N CYS A 7 -0.14 12.43 8.96
CA CYS A 7 -0.46 11.80 10.25
C CYS A 7 0.73 11.23 11.03
N ILE A 8 1.88 11.00 10.39
CA ILE A 8 3.09 10.46 11.07
C ILE A 8 3.88 11.56 11.78
N LEU A 9 3.77 12.83 11.35
CA LEU A 9 4.61 13.95 11.78
C LEU A 9 4.03 14.84 12.88
N ILE A 10 2.85 14.55 13.44
CA ILE A 10 2.34 15.32 14.58
C ILE A 10 3.05 14.86 15.85
N HIS A 11 4.28 15.32 16.04
CA HIS A 11 5.02 15.23 17.28
C HIS A 11 4.97 16.60 17.99
N GLY A 12 4.33 16.63 19.14
CA GLY A 12 4.45 17.72 20.11
C GLY A 12 3.12 18.24 20.63
N ASP A 13 2.62 17.62 21.68
CA ASP A 13 2.10 18.24 22.89
C ASP A 13 1.42 17.19 23.78
N ASN A 14 1.75 17.17 25.07
CA ASN A 14 1.25 16.23 26.07
C ASN A 14 -0.30 16.22 26.27
N ALA A 15 -1.05 17.08 25.60
CA ALA A 15 -2.52 17.10 25.60
C ALA A 15 -3.14 16.26 24.48
N MET A 16 -2.35 15.80 23.48
CA MET A 16 -2.83 15.05 22.31
C MET A 16 -2.82 13.52 22.47
N ASP A 17 -2.39 13.00 23.59
CA ASP A 17 -2.24 11.56 23.83
C ASP A 17 -3.54 10.73 23.74
N TYR A 18 -4.70 11.39 23.73
CA TYR A 18 -6.03 10.74 23.70
C TYR A 18 -6.85 11.07 22.45
N HIS A 19 -6.27 11.76 21.45
CA HIS A 19 -6.96 12.04 20.21
C HIS A 19 -6.92 10.85 19.26
N ILE A 20 -8.09 10.42 18.80
CA ILE A 20 -8.27 9.38 17.80
C ILE A 20 -8.51 10.05 16.47
N SER A 21 -7.47 10.08 15.61
CA SER A 21 -7.62 10.50 14.21
C SER A 21 -8.15 9.36 13.33
N LYS A 22 -8.69 9.70 12.16
CA LYS A 22 -9.10 8.75 11.12
C LYS A 22 -8.06 7.64 10.90
N SER A 23 -6.80 8.00 10.68
CA SER A 23 -5.71 7.04 10.45
C SER A 23 -5.35 6.21 11.70
N ARG A 24 -5.43 6.79 12.91
CA ARG A 24 -5.29 6.02 14.15
C ARG A 24 -6.42 5.01 14.30
N TYR A 25 -7.66 5.42 14.04
CA TYR A 25 -8.81 4.52 14.07
C TYR A 25 -8.63 3.35 13.08
N CYS A 26 -8.31 3.62 11.81
CA CYS A 26 -8.08 2.57 10.80
C CYS A 26 -6.90 1.64 11.17
N SER A 27 -5.80 2.19 11.70
CA SER A 27 -4.69 1.38 12.21
C SER A 27 -5.13 0.46 13.35
N ALA A 28 -6.01 0.95 14.22
CA ALA A 28 -6.50 0.18 15.36
C ALA A 28 -7.57 -0.84 14.99
N VAL A 29 -8.35 -0.62 13.93
CA VAL A 29 -9.22 -1.65 13.34
C VAL A 29 -8.39 -2.83 12.85
N GLN A 30 -7.20 -2.58 12.28
CA GLN A 30 -6.27 -3.64 11.96
C GLN A 30 -5.71 -4.31 13.20
N CYS A 31 -5.15 -3.54 14.15
CA CYS A 31 -4.61 -4.03 15.40
C CYS A 31 -4.54 -2.88 16.43
N PRO A 32 -5.29 -2.94 17.56
CA PRO A 32 -5.27 -1.88 18.56
C PRO A 32 -3.89 -1.69 19.21
N LYS A 33 -3.07 -2.74 19.30
CA LYS A 33 -1.70 -2.69 19.83
C LYS A 33 -0.80 -1.74 19.03
N ILE A 34 -1.09 -1.48 17.75
CA ILE A 34 -0.35 -0.51 16.93
C ILE A 34 -0.35 0.89 17.57
N LEU A 35 -1.47 1.30 18.21
CA LEU A 35 -1.54 2.61 18.86
C LEU A 35 -0.64 2.69 20.09
N TRP A 36 -0.63 1.62 20.90
CA TRP A 36 0.25 1.54 22.05
C TRP A 36 1.73 1.52 21.64
N LEU A 37 2.08 0.73 20.63
CA LEU A 37 3.43 0.63 20.11
C LEU A 37 3.92 1.96 19.48
N LYS A 38 3.09 2.63 18.70
CA LYS A 38 3.43 3.95 18.13
C LYS A 38 3.70 5.01 19.21
N LYS A 39 3.06 4.89 20.38
CA LYS A 39 3.25 5.80 21.50
C LYS A 39 4.49 5.45 22.34
N ASN A 40 4.67 4.17 22.67
CA ASN A 40 5.63 3.73 23.68
C ASN A 40 6.92 3.14 23.11
N MET A 41 6.89 2.63 21.86
CA MET A 41 8.01 1.94 21.20
C MET A 41 8.11 2.38 19.71
N PRO A 42 8.10 3.69 19.40
CA PRO A 42 8.10 4.16 18.01
C PRO A 42 9.37 3.76 17.24
N GLU A 43 10.48 3.57 17.93
CA GLU A 43 11.78 3.14 17.38
C GLU A 43 11.75 1.71 16.83
N GLU A 44 10.82 0.87 17.29
CA GLU A 44 10.66 -0.51 16.84
C GLU A 44 9.84 -0.63 15.54
N PHE A 45 9.42 0.50 14.97
CA PHE A 45 8.69 0.51 13.71
C PHE A 45 9.64 0.30 12.53
N ASP A 46 9.51 -0.82 11.86
CA ASP A 46 10.19 -1.09 10.58
C ASP A 46 9.58 -0.24 9.45
N SER A 47 10.26 0.83 9.09
CA SER A 47 9.82 1.72 8.00
C SER A 47 9.99 1.12 6.60
N SER A 48 10.70 0.01 6.45
CA SER A 48 10.88 -0.65 5.15
C SER A 48 9.59 -1.25 4.58
N VAL A 49 8.59 -1.48 5.46
CA VAL A 49 7.24 -1.91 5.02
C VAL A 49 6.45 -0.79 4.33
N VAL A 50 6.91 0.46 4.46
CA VAL A 50 6.25 1.64 3.86
C VAL A 50 6.87 1.91 2.49
N ASN A 51 6.07 1.75 1.44
CA ASN A 51 6.52 2.07 0.09
C ASN A 51 6.25 3.55 -0.23
N GLN A 52 7.30 4.36 -0.30
CA GLN A 52 7.20 5.79 -0.58
C GLN A 52 6.54 6.08 -1.94
N ALA A 53 6.84 5.30 -2.97
CA ALA A 53 6.25 5.48 -4.30
C ALA A 53 4.72 5.27 -4.29
N VAL A 54 4.21 4.34 -3.46
CA VAL A 54 2.77 4.14 -3.26
C VAL A 54 2.13 5.34 -2.56
N LEU A 55 2.82 5.92 -1.59
CA LEU A 55 2.36 7.11 -0.89
C LEU A 55 2.31 8.33 -1.82
N ASP A 56 3.35 8.52 -2.63
CA ASP A 56 3.43 9.63 -3.58
C ASP A 56 2.37 9.51 -4.68
N ALA A 57 2.14 8.28 -5.19
CA ALA A 57 1.05 8.00 -6.12
C ALA A 57 -0.33 8.29 -5.48
N GLY A 58 -0.51 7.91 -4.21
CA GLY A 58 -1.73 8.24 -3.45
C GLY A 58 -1.98 9.74 -3.35
N SER A 59 -0.91 10.54 -3.16
CA SER A 59 -1.02 12.01 -3.14
C SER A 59 -1.47 12.57 -4.47
N ALA A 60 -0.81 12.17 -5.55
CA ALA A 60 -1.13 12.66 -6.88
C ALA A 60 -2.57 12.33 -7.29
N VAL A 61 -3.06 11.14 -6.90
CA VAL A 61 -4.44 10.72 -7.12
C VAL A 61 -5.42 11.58 -6.30
N GLY A 62 -5.11 11.85 -5.02
CA GLY A 62 -5.90 12.72 -4.16
C GLY A 62 -6.01 14.13 -4.72
N ASP A 63 -4.88 14.75 -5.05
CA ASP A 63 -4.81 16.11 -5.59
C ASP A 63 -5.62 16.23 -6.90
N LEU A 64 -5.55 15.23 -7.77
CA LEU A 64 -6.30 15.22 -9.02
C LEU A 64 -7.81 15.07 -8.78
N ALA A 65 -8.21 14.21 -7.85
CA ALA A 65 -9.62 13.94 -7.56
C ALA A 65 -10.34 15.13 -6.95
N MET A 66 -9.65 16.09 -6.30
CA MET A 66 -10.25 17.31 -5.76
C MET A 66 -11.01 18.10 -6.84
N GLY A 67 -10.56 18.03 -8.10
CA GLY A 67 -11.21 18.70 -9.24
C GLY A 67 -12.48 18.03 -9.78
N LEU A 68 -12.90 16.87 -9.24
CA LEU A 68 -14.04 16.09 -9.75
C LEU A 68 -15.37 16.85 -9.79
N PHE A 69 -15.56 17.83 -8.92
CA PHE A 69 -16.83 18.57 -8.83
C PHE A 69 -16.68 20.06 -9.23
N GLY A 70 -15.63 20.37 -9.99
CA GLY A 70 -15.33 21.73 -10.43
C GLY A 70 -14.50 22.52 -9.43
N ASP A 71 -14.78 23.82 -9.28
CA ASP A 71 -14.03 24.68 -8.38
C ASP A 71 -14.17 24.24 -6.91
N PHE A 72 -13.08 24.19 -6.21
CA PHE A 72 -13.02 23.81 -4.80
C PHE A 72 -12.12 24.76 -3.99
N VAL A 73 -12.28 24.73 -2.67
CA VAL A 73 -11.37 25.39 -1.75
C VAL A 73 -10.72 24.36 -0.84
N GLU A 74 -9.41 24.26 -0.88
CA GLU A 74 -8.64 23.34 -0.04
C GLU A 74 -8.39 23.96 1.35
N VAL A 75 -8.56 23.14 2.39
CA VAL A 75 -8.11 23.45 3.74
C VAL A 75 -6.63 23.12 3.82
N PRO A 76 -5.73 24.11 3.95
CA PRO A 76 -4.30 23.84 3.94
C PRO A 76 -3.89 23.03 5.17
N PHE A 77 -2.98 22.11 4.98
CA PHE A 77 -2.41 21.35 6.08
C PHE A 77 -1.69 22.27 7.08
N GLY A 78 -1.98 22.09 8.37
CA GLY A 78 -1.42 22.88 9.44
C GLY A 78 -1.71 22.28 10.82
N ASN A 79 -1.73 23.10 11.84
CA ASN A 79 -2.17 22.60 13.14
C ASN A 79 -3.70 22.33 13.13
N LEU A 80 -4.12 21.40 13.98
CA LEU A 80 -5.48 20.89 14.01
C LEU A 80 -6.53 21.99 14.22
N SER A 81 -6.26 22.93 15.13
CA SER A 81 -7.22 24.03 15.44
C SER A 81 -7.44 24.95 14.23
N ASP A 82 -6.38 25.25 13.47
CA ASP A 82 -6.47 26.13 12.30
C ASP A 82 -7.20 25.44 11.15
N MET A 83 -6.94 24.14 10.93
CA MET A 83 -7.64 23.32 9.92
C MET A 83 -9.14 23.27 10.22
N VAL A 84 -9.53 22.99 11.47
CA VAL A 84 -10.94 22.95 11.89
C VAL A 84 -11.59 24.34 11.79
N ALA A 85 -10.90 25.40 12.23
CA ALA A 85 -11.41 26.78 12.13
C ALA A 85 -11.60 27.21 10.67
N LYS A 86 -10.66 26.83 9.78
CA LYS A 86 -10.78 27.13 8.34
C LYS A 86 -11.95 26.37 7.72
N THR A 87 -12.12 25.09 8.03
CA THR A 87 -13.28 24.31 7.57
C THR A 87 -14.58 24.97 8.01
N LYS A 88 -14.69 25.35 9.30
CA LYS A 88 -15.89 26.02 9.80
C LYS A 88 -16.17 27.32 9.04
N GLN A 89 -15.15 28.14 8.80
CA GLN A 89 -15.29 29.36 8.00
C GLN A 89 -15.86 29.08 6.60
N LEU A 90 -15.36 28.04 5.92
CA LEU A 90 -15.81 27.67 4.58
C LEU A 90 -17.25 27.12 4.59
N MET A 91 -17.60 26.33 5.62
CA MET A 91 -18.98 25.87 5.83
C MET A 91 -19.95 27.05 6.05
N ASP A 92 -19.58 28.00 6.92
CA ASP A 92 -20.38 29.20 7.19
C ASP A 92 -20.57 30.09 5.93
N LEU A 93 -19.61 30.04 4.99
CA LEU A 93 -19.67 30.71 3.68
C LEU A 93 -20.43 29.90 2.62
N GLN A 94 -20.96 28.72 2.94
CA GLN A 94 -21.62 27.83 2.00
C GLN A 94 -20.75 27.49 0.77
N THR A 95 -19.44 27.30 0.98
CA THR A 95 -18.50 26.91 -0.07
C THR A 95 -18.93 25.54 -0.65
N PRO A 96 -19.27 25.43 -1.95
CA PRO A 96 -19.93 24.23 -2.48
C PRO A 96 -19.08 22.95 -2.37
N VAL A 97 -17.76 23.08 -2.58
CA VAL A 97 -16.81 21.95 -2.50
C VAL A 97 -15.62 22.38 -1.66
N ILE A 98 -15.36 21.62 -0.60
CA ILE A 98 -14.23 21.82 0.30
C ILE A 98 -13.33 20.59 0.25
N ALA A 99 -12.08 20.76 -0.14
CA ALA A 99 -11.09 19.69 -0.09
C ALA A 99 -10.38 19.69 1.27
N GLU A 100 -10.00 18.50 1.77
CA GLU A 100 -9.35 18.30 3.08
C GLU A 100 -10.14 18.91 4.25
N ALA A 101 -11.47 18.86 4.17
CA ALA A 101 -12.36 19.43 5.18
C ALA A 101 -12.17 18.74 6.54
N SER A 102 -11.67 19.50 7.52
CA SER A 102 -11.20 18.97 8.81
C SER A 102 -12.20 19.21 9.93
N PHE A 103 -12.53 18.16 10.67
CA PHE A 103 -13.52 18.16 11.74
C PHE A 103 -12.96 17.53 13.01
N SER A 104 -13.36 18.10 14.17
CA SER A 104 -12.99 17.57 15.47
C SER A 104 -14.13 17.67 16.46
N THR A 105 -14.37 16.60 17.22
CA THR A 105 -15.31 16.53 18.32
C THR A 105 -14.92 15.44 19.32
N ASP A 106 -15.08 15.67 20.61
CA ASP A 106 -14.85 14.69 21.68
C ASP A 106 -13.50 13.94 21.58
N GLY A 107 -12.42 14.64 21.18
CA GLY A 107 -11.11 14.01 20.99
C GLY A 107 -11.02 13.11 19.74
N LEU A 108 -11.98 13.19 18.83
CA LEU A 108 -11.94 12.58 17.51
C LEU A 108 -11.55 13.62 16.47
N PHE A 109 -10.84 13.20 15.41
CA PHE A 109 -10.43 14.06 14.31
C PHE A 109 -10.48 13.32 12.97
N CYS A 110 -11.02 13.97 11.94
CA CYS A 110 -10.91 13.53 10.57
C CYS A 110 -10.72 14.71 9.62
N SER A 111 -10.03 14.46 8.49
CA SER A 111 -10.11 15.29 7.29
C SER A 111 -10.82 14.47 6.22
N VAL A 112 -11.80 15.07 5.59
CA VAL A 112 -12.57 14.52 4.47
C VAL A 112 -11.89 14.96 3.19
N ASP A 113 -11.50 14.03 2.32
CA ASP A 113 -10.75 14.36 1.11
C ASP A 113 -11.54 15.35 0.23
N ILE A 114 -12.85 15.07 -0.02
CA ILE A 114 -13.73 16.01 -0.73
C ILE A 114 -15.09 16.05 0.00
N LEU A 115 -15.49 17.22 0.45
CA LEU A 115 -16.78 17.47 1.08
C LEU A 115 -17.62 18.36 0.17
N LYS A 116 -18.81 17.89 -0.24
CA LYS A 116 -19.80 18.76 -0.90
C LYS A 116 -20.78 19.30 0.13
N VAL A 117 -20.95 20.59 0.15
CA VAL A 117 -21.87 21.31 1.03
C VAL A 117 -23.19 21.51 0.28
N LEU A 118 -24.26 20.89 0.75
CA LEU A 118 -25.59 21.00 0.15
C LEU A 118 -26.40 22.16 0.76
N ASN A 119 -26.23 22.37 2.06
CA ASN A 119 -26.80 23.48 2.83
C ASN A 119 -26.11 23.53 4.22
N ASP A 120 -26.62 24.37 5.15
CA ASP A 120 -26.04 24.61 6.47
C ASP A 120 -25.82 23.33 7.30
N THR A 121 -26.56 22.26 7.04
CA THR A 121 -26.55 21.04 7.86
C THR A 121 -26.36 19.76 7.05
N GLU A 122 -26.48 19.80 5.73
CA GLU A 122 -26.43 18.61 4.88
C GLU A 122 -25.17 18.62 3.99
N VAL A 123 -24.46 17.50 3.96
CA VAL A 123 -23.22 17.32 3.22
C VAL A 123 -23.17 15.95 2.52
N GLU A 124 -22.32 15.84 1.50
CA GLU A 124 -21.89 14.56 0.91
C GLU A 124 -20.39 14.40 1.13
N LEU A 125 -19.99 13.19 1.49
CA LEU A 125 -18.62 12.81 1.79
C LEU A 125 -18.05 11.94 0.67
N TYR A 126 -16.83 12.27 0.21
CA TYR A 126 -16.08 11.50 -0.77
C TYR A 126 -14.68 11.24 -0.24
N GLU A 127 -14.34 9.97 -0.09
CA GLU A 127 -13.03 9.48 0.32
C GLU A 127 -12.29 8.94 -0.88
N VAL A 128 -11.10 9.45 -1.17
CA VAL A 128 -10.31 9.12 -2.36
C VAL A 128 -9.30 8.03 -2.05
N LYS A 129 -9.23 7.03 -2.92
CA LYS A 129 -8.28 5.92 -2.81
C LYS A 129 -7.58 5.68 -4.14
N SER A 130 -6.28 5.51 -4.11
CA SER A 130 -5.47 5.17 -5.30
C SER A 130 -5.63 3.72 -5.74
N SER A 131 -6.40 2.88 -5.04
CA SER A 131 -6.71 1.51 -5.46
C SER A 131 -7.69 1.47 -6.64
N THR A 132 -7.79 0.31 -7.30
CA THR A 132 -8.72 0.05 -8.40
C THR A 132 -10.03 -0.60 -7.97
N SER A 133 -10.20 -0.82 -6.66
CA SER A 133 -11.39 -1.42 -6.07
C SER A 133 -11.56 -0.97 -4.61
N VAL A 134 -12.77 -1.14 -4.08
CA VAL A 134 -13.07 -0.84 -2.68
C VAL A 134 -12.67 -2.03 -1.80
N HIS A 135 -11.92 -1.76 -0.73
CA HIS A 135 -11.49 -2.73 0.29
C HIS A 135 -12.24 -2.49 1.61
N ASP A 136 -12.34 -3.53 2.45
CA ASP A 136 -13.11 -3.47 3.71
C ASP A 136 -12.69 -2.31 4.63
N ILE A 137 -11.40 -2.03 4.72
CA ILE A 137 -10.90 -0.93 5.57
C ILE A 137 -11.39 0.46 5.11
N TYR A 138 -11.78 0.63 3.85
CA TYR A 138 -12.30 1.90 3.33
C TYR A 138 -13.72 2.19 3.83
N TYR A 139 -14.52 1.15 4.09
CA TYR A 139 -15.81 1.30 4.76
C TYR A 139 -15.63 1.82 6.18
N HIS A 140 -14.65 1.31 6.92
CA HIS A 140 -14.31 1.80 8.27
C HIS A 140 -13.80 3.24 8.26
N ASP A 141 -13.00 3.60 7.26
CA ASP A 141 -12.49 4.95 7.06
C ASP A 141 -13.67 5.95 6.88
N ALA A 142 -14.55 5.70 5.91
CA ALA A 142 -15.74 6.51 5.67
C ALA A 142 -16.72 6.49 6.86
N ALA A 143 -16.87 5.35 7.55
CA ALA A 143 -17.74 5.20 8.70
C ALA A 143 -17.28 6.03 9.91
N PHE A 144 -15.98 6.13 10.14
CA PHE A 144 -15.43 7.00 11.17
C PHE A 144 -15.70 8.47 10.88
N GLN A 145 -15.51 8.90 9.63
CA GLN A 145 -15.80 10.26 9.20
C GLN A 145 -17.29 10.58 9.34
N TYR A 146 -18.16 9.68 8.88
CA TYR A 146 -19.61 9.80 9.08
C TYR A 146 -19.97 9.97 10.56
N TYR A 147 -19.35 9.18 11.45
CA TYR A 147 -19.58 9.27 12.90
C TYR A 147 -19.21 10.66 13.43
N VAL A 148 -18.03 11.17 13.07
CA VAL A 148 -17.55 12.50 13.52
C VAL A 148 -18.49 13.61 13.03
N LEU A 149 -18.86 13.60 11.74
CA LEU A 149 -19.75 14.61 11.18
C LEU A 149 -21.16 14.54 11.82
N SER A 150 -21.70 13.34 12.03
CA SER A 150 -22.99 13.15 12.68
C SER A 150 -23.01 13.64 14.14
N LYS A 151 -21.91 13.45 14.89
CA LYS A 151 -21.75 13.99 16.26
C LYS A 151 -21.73 15.52 16.29
N LEU A 152 -21.24 16.15 15.22
CA LEU A 152 -21.26 17.61 15.05
C LEU A 152 -22.62 18.15 14.58
N GLY A 153 -23.58 17.26 14.31
CA GLY A 153 -24.93 17.62 13.90
C GLY A 153 -25.13 17.74 12.37
N TYR A 154 -24.11 17.40 11.58
CA TYR A 154 -24.26 17.33 10.12
C TYR A 154 -25.02 16.08 9.70
N LYS A 155 -25.91 16.22 8.73
CA LYS A 155 -26.60 15.13 8.07
C LYS A 155 -25.83 14.76 6.80
N VAL A 156 -25.09 13.67 6.88
CA VAL A 156 -24.38 13.12 5.72
C VAL A 156 -25.39 12.43 4.80
N ARG A 157 -25.62 12.98 3.61
CA ARG A 157 -26.59 12.49 2.63
C ARG A 157 -26.08 11.26 1.90
N SER A 158 -24.79 11.28 1.55
CA SER A 158 -24.11 10.12 0.97
C SER A 158 -22.66 10.04 1.42
N CYS A 159 -22.18 8.81 1.55
CA CYS A 159 -20.78 8.48 1.70
C CYS A 159 -20.31 7.75 0.45
N ASN A 160 -19.21 8.21 -0.14
CA ASN A 160 -18.74 7.71 -1.41
C ASN A 160 -17.24 7.40 -1.32
N ILE A 161 -16.83 6.29 -1.93
CA ILE A 161 -15.43 5.97 -2.18
C ILE A 161 -15.12 6.28 -3.64
N VAL A 162 -14.14 7.15 -3.85
CA VAL A 162 -13.61 7.49 -5.17
C VAL A 162 -12.35 6.67 -5.38
N HIS A 163 -12.33 5.84 -6.43
CA HIS A 163 -11.19 4.98 -6.72
C HIS A 163 -10.85 5.00 -8.21
N ILE A 164 -9.65 4.55 -8.56
CA ILE A 164 -9.19 4.51 -9.95
C ILE A 164 -10.01 3.49 -10.76
N ASN A 165 -10.45 3.88 -11.95
CA ASN A 165 -10.99 3.01 -12.97
C ASN A 165 -9.85 2.42 -13.82
N ASN A 166 -9.47 1.17 -13.58
CA ASN A 166 -8.40 0.52 -14.32
C ASN A 166 -8.73 0.16 -15.78
N GLN A 167 -9.97 0.42 -16.21
CA GLN A 167 -10.40 0.25 -17.62
C GLN A 167 -10.29 1.56 -18.41
N TYR A 168 -9.97 2.68 -17.73
CA TYR A 168 -9.74 3.95 -18.39
C TYR A 168 -8.53 3.87 -19.31
N GLU A 169 -8.68 4.32 -20.56
CA GLU A 169 -7.60 4.52 -21.51
C GLU A 169 -7.45 6.01 -21.81
N ARG A 170 -6.26 6.55 -21.62
CA ARG A 170 -6.01 7.96 -21.94
C ARG A 170 -5.97 8.19 -23.44
N ASN A 171 -6.78 9.14 -23.91
CA ASN A 171 -6.83 9.59 -25.31
C ASN A 171 -6.70 11.13 -25.34
N GLY A 172 -5.48 11.66 -25.50
CA GLY A 172 -5.19 13.08 -25.45
C GLY A 172 -5.24 13.67 -24.04
N GLU A 173 -6.13 14.63 -23.81
CA GLU A 173 -6.32 15.24 -22.48
C GLU A 173 -6.82 14.20 -21.47
N LEU A 174 -6.35 14.32 -20.22
CA LEU A 174 -6.78 13.43 -19.14
C LEU A 174 -8.22 13.74 -18.73
N ASP A 175 -9.13 12.76 -18.89
CA ASP A 175 -10.50 12.89 -18.41
C ASP A 175 -10.63 12.31 -17.00
N ILE A 176 -10.74 13.19 -16.00
CA ILE A 176 -10.86 12.81 -14.58
C ILE A 176 -12.21 12.12 -14.28
N HIS A 177 -13.26 12.40 -15.03
CA HIS A 177 -14.57 11.77 -14.81
C HIS A 177 -14.62 10.32 -15.30
N GLU A 178 -13.82 9.97 -16.31
CA GLU A 178 -13.65 8.60 -16.77
C GLU A 178 -12.57 7.85 -15.98
N LEU A 179 -11.52 8.59 -15.51
CA LEU A 179 -10.44 8.01 -14.72
C LEU A 179 -10.92 7.52 -13.34
N PHE A 180 -11.90 8.19 -12.74
CA PHE A 180 -12.39 7.84 -11.41
C PHE A 180 -13.75 7.15 -11.47
N THR A 181 -13.89 6.13 -10.62
CA THR A 181 -15.18 5.51 -10.29
C THR A 181 -15.62 5.99 -8.92
N ILE A 182 -16.85 6.48 -8.82
CA ILE A 182 -17.47 6.87 -7.54
C ILE A 182 -18.42 5.76 -7.11
N LYS A 183 -18.12 5.11 -5.98
CA LYS A 183 -18.98 4.07 -5.41
C LYS A 183 -19.64 4.59 -4.14
N GLU A 184 -20.98 4.70 -4.17
CA GLU A 184 -21.76 5.00 -2.97
C GLU A 184 -21.71 3.83 -1.99
N VAL A 185 -21.41 4.12 -0.71
CA VAL A 185 -21.26 3.16 0.38
C VAL A 185 -22.08 3.55 1.62
N THR A 186 -23.04 4.44 1.48
CA THR A 186 -23.83 5.01 2.58
C THR A 186 -24.48 3.95 3.46
N ALA A 187 -25.09 2.93 2.85
CA ALA A 187 -25.76 1.86 3.59
C ALA A 187 -24.78 1.04 4.44
N ASP A 188 -23.64 0.69 3.89
CA ASP A 188 -22.58 -0.05 4.57
C ASP A 188 -21.98 0.79 5.73
N VAL A 189 -21.73 2.07 5.50
CA VAL A 189 -21.24 3.04 6.49
C VAL A 189 -22.22 3.18 7.67
N ILE A 190 -23.53 3.27 7.38
CA ILE A 190 -24.56 3.34 8.43
C ILE A 190 -24.62 2.05 9.22
N ALA A 191 -24.50 0.89 8.59
CA ALA A 191 -24.50 -0.41 9.25
C ALA A 191 -23.31 -0.56 10.25
N LEU A 192 -22.18 0.06 9.94
CA LEU A 192 -20.97 0.04 10.78
C LEU A 192 -21.03 0.99 12.00
N GLN A 193 -22.02 1.90 12.11
CA GLN A 193 -21.96 2.95 13.15
C GLN A 193 -21.92 2.42 14.58
N HIS A 194 -22.62 1.32 14.89
CA HIS A 194 -22.55 0.70 16.20
C HIS A 194 -21.16 0.14 16.50
N GLU A 195 -20.51 -0.44 15.51
CA GLU A 195 -19.14 -0.96 15.62
C GLU A 195 -18.14 0.17 15.78
N VAL A 196 -18.26 1.25 15.00
CA VAL A 196 -17.41 2.47 15.13
C VAL A 196 -17.48 3.00 16.55
N GLU A 197 -18.69 3.13 17.14
CA GLU A 197 -18.85 3.63 18.49
C GLU A 197 -18.23 2.68 19.54
N ALA A 198 -18.39 1.37 19.36
CA ALA A 198 -17.79 0.36 20.24
C ALA A 198 -16.27 0.39 20.16
N ASN A 199 -15.71 0.48 18.96
CA ASN A 199 -14.28 0.58 18.72
C ASN A 199 -13.69 1.87 19.35
N ILE A 200 -14.33 3.03 19.19
CA ILE A 200 -13.87 4.27 19.78
C ILE A 200 -13.83 4.16 21.32
N ARG A 201 -14.85 3.56 21.94
CA ARG A 201 -14.86 3.33 23.40
C ARG A 201 -13.72 2.40 23.84
N MET A 202 -13.55 1.29 23.14
CA MET A 202 -12.48 0.33 23.40
C MET A 202 -11.11 1.00 23.25
N LEU A 203 -10.88 1.77 22.18
CA LEU A 203 -9.60 2.43 21.92
C LEU A 203 -9.26 3.49 22.97
N ARG A 204 -10.24 4.22 23.48
CA ARG A 204 -10.01 5.16 24.60
C ARG A 204 -9.50 4.47 25.85
N GLU A 205 -10.01 3.29 26.17
CA GLU A 205 -9.52 2.51 27.32
C GLU A 205 -8.16 1.87 27.00
N TYR A 206 -7.98 1.40 25.77
CA TYR A 206 -6.73 0.79 25.31
C TYR A 206 -5.54 1.77 25.37
N MET A 207 -5.74 3.01 24.95
CA MET A 207 -4.70 4.05 24.99
C MET A 207 -4.31 4.50 26.41
N LYS A 208 -5.11 4.16 27.43
CA LYS A 208 -4.78 4.43 28.84
C LYS A 208 -3.86 3.36 29.45
N GLN A 209 -3.67 2.22 28.79
CA GLN A 209 -2.85 1.13 29.30
C GLN A 209 -1.38 1.56 29.39
N ILE A 210 -0.77 1.31 30.54
CA ILE A 210 0.65 1.62 30.80
C ILE A 210 1.51 0.44 30.35
N GLU A 211 1.08 -0.78 30.68
CA GLU A 211 1.78 -2.01 30.33
C GLU A 211 1.51 -2.42 28.87
N GLU A 212 2.44 -3.15 28.27
CA GLU A 212 2.29 -3.67 26.91
C GLU A 212 1.08 -4.60 26.82
N PRO A 213 0.12 -4.34 25.90
CA PRO A 213 -1.03 -5.21 25.72
C PRO A 213 -0.67 -6.60 25.17
N GLU A 214 -1.42 -7.62 25.62
CA GLU A 214 -1.21 -9.02 25.24
C GLU A 214 -1.92 -9.40 23.92
N ASP A 215 -1.82 -8.55 22.90
CA ASP A 215 -2.34 -8.91 21.56
C ASP A 215 -1.34 -9.83 20.85
N ASP A 216 -1.84 -10.98 20.39
CA ASP A 216 -1.03 -12.02 19.78
C ASP A 216 -0.87 -11.84 18.26
N ILE A 217 0.08 -12.57 17.66
CA ILE A 217 0.31 -12.61 16.23
C ILE A 217 -0.88 -13.24 15.50
N GLY A 218 -1.38 -12.55 14.47
CA GLY A 218 -2.54 -13.00 13.71
C GLY A 218 -2.51 -12.56 12.25
N GLU A 219 -3.63 -12.75 11.56
CA GLU A 219 -3.82 -12.32 10.17
C GLU A 219 -3.67 -10.81 10.02
N HIS A 220 -4.08 -10.06 11.03
CA HIS A 220 -3.96 -8.61 11.11
C HIS A 220 -2.50 -8.10 11.06
N CYS A 221 -1.51 -8.95 11.33
CA CYS A 221 -0.09 -8.57 11.17
C CYS A 221 0.33 -8.49 9.68
N PHE A 222 -0.46 -9.06 8.77
CA PHE A 222 -0.14 -9.18 7.35
C PHE A 222 -1.20 -8.58 6.43
N SER A 223 -2.40 -8.33 6.93
CA SER A 223 -3.55 -7.82 6.16
C SER A 223 -4.36 -6.83 7.01
N PRO A 224 -4.90 -5.73 6.44
CA PRO A 224 -4.82 -5.34 5.02
C PRO A 224 -3.44 -4.86 4.58
N TYR A 225 -2.58 -4.47 5.54
CA TYR A 225 -1.22 -3.99 5.30
C TYR A 225 -0.20 -4.75 6.16
N PRO A 226 1.03 -4.99 5.68
CA PRO A 226 2.11 -5.49 6.52
C PRO A 226 2.31 -4.58 7.74
N CYS A 227 2.42 -5.17 8.92
CA CYS A 227 2.59 -4.42 10.16
C CYS A 227 4.09 -4.15 10.41
N GLY A 228 4.48 -2.87 10.47
CA GLY A 228 5.87 -2.48 10.76
C GLY A 228 6.36 -2.87 12.17
N PHE A 229 5.47 -3.27 13.07
CA PHE A 229 5.84 -3.78 14.39
C PHE A 229 5.90 -5.31 14.47
N PHE A 230 5.79 -6.02 13.33
CA PHE A 230 5.79 -7.48 13.34
C PHE A 230 7.07 -8.06 13.96
N ALA A 231 8.24 -7.51 13.64
CA ALA A 231 9.52 -7.95 14.20
C ALA A 231 9.54 -7.81 15.74
N TYR A 232 9.06 -6.69 16.26
CA TYR A 232 8.93 -6.47 17.70
C TYR A 232 7.95 -7.47 18.35
N CYS A 233 6.77 -7.65 17.80
CA CYS A 233 5.75 -8.58 18.33
C CYS A 233 6.22 -10.04 18.29
N SER A 234 7.04 -10.42 17.31
CA SER A 234 7.57 -11.78 17.16
C SER A 234 8.93 -12.01 17.84
N ARG A 235 9.50 -11.02 18.55
CA ARG A 235 10.82 -11.08 19.19
C ARG A 235 11.01 -12.21 20.22
N HIS A 236 9.91 -12.71 20.78
CA HIS A 236 9.91 -13.82 21.75
C HIS A 236 10.03 -15.21 21.09
N LEU A 237 9.91 -15.29 19.75
CA LEU A 237 9.98 -16.54 19.01
C LEU A 237 11.44 -16.98 18.83
N PRO A 238 11.69 -18.32 18.72
CA PRO A 238 13.01 -18.80 18.39
C PRO A 238 13.49 -18.27 17.03
N THR A 239 14.79 -18.32 16.80
CA THR A 239 15.37 -17.94 15.51
C THR A 239 16.27 -19.09 15.03
N PRO A 240 16.02 -19.69 13.85
CA PRO A 240 14.93 -19.38 12.92
C PRO A 240 13.55 -19.92 13.34
N ASN A 241 12.48 -19.37 12.76
CA ASN A 241 11.10 -19.78 13.06
C ASN A 241 10.23 -19.86 11.81
N ILE A 242 8.97 -20.30 11.97
CA ILE A 242 7.98 -20.50 10.89
C ILE A 242 7.81 -19.28 9.97
N PHE A 243 7.92 -18.05 10.49
CA PHE A 243 7.74 -16.85 9.67
C PHE A 243 8.90 -16.62 8.71
N GLN A 244 10.07 -17.25 8.94
CA GLN A 244 11.26 -17.21 8.09
C GLN A 244 11.30 -18.33 7.02
N VAL A 245 10.31 -19.24 7.02
CA VAL A 245 10.21 -20.28 5.97
C VAL A 245 9.80 -19.64 4.64
N ALA A 246 10.72 -19.68 3.68
CA ALA A 246 10.52 -19.12 2.34
C ALA A 246 9.43 -19.87 1.58
N GLY A 247 8.62 -19.14 0.79
CA GLY A 247 7.56 -19.71 -0.03
C GLY A 247 6.39 -20.34 0.74
N ALA A 248 6.40 -20.34 2.07
CA ALA A 248 5.23 -20.74 2.86
C ALA A 248 4.18 -19.61 2.88
N ARG A 249 2.92 -19.98 2.60
CA ARG A 249 1.80 -19.02 2.63
C ARG A 249 1.55 -18.54 4.06
N THR A 250 1.17 -17.27 4.23
CA THR A 250 0.83 -16.67 5.55
C THR A 250 -0.19 -17.51 6.31
N THR A 251 -1.21 -18.05 5.65
CA THR A 251 -2.21 -18.92 6.27
C THR A 251 -1.58 -20.21 6.83
N THR A 252 -0.60 -20.80 6.14
CA THR A 252 0.15 -21.98 6.63
C THR A 252 1.02 -21.60 7.84
N LYS A 253 1.74 -20.47 7.74
CA LYS A 253 2.58 -19.96 8.84
C LYS A 253 1.76 -19.73 10.10
N LEU A 254 0.62 -19.05 10.00
CA LEU A 254 -0.28 -18.81 11.14
C LEU A 254 -0.91 -20.11 11.65
N LYS A 255 -1.21 -21.09 10.79
CA LYS A 255 -1.72 -22.38 11.22
C LYS A 255 -0.70 -23.17 12.06
N CYS A 256 0.57 -23.14 11.66
CA CYS A 256 1.67 -23.73 12.46
C CYS A 256 1.83 -22.98 13.78
N TYR A 257 1.90 -21.65 13.73
CA TYR A 257 2.02 -20.81 14.92
C TYR A 257 0.94 -21.10 15.97
N ARG A 258 -0.35 -21.11 15.56
CA ARG A 258 -1.49 -21.42 16.44
C ARG A 258 -1.45 -22.83 17.04
N LYS A 259 -0.71 -23.75 16.45
CA LYS A 259 -0.47 -25.11 16.97
C LYS A 259 0.77 -25.20 17.86
N GLY A 260 1.49 -24.10 18.08
CA GLY A 260 2.75 -24.08 18.81
C GLY A 260 3.93 -24.70 18.04
N ILE A 261 3.75 -24.95 16.74
CA ILE A 261 4.80 -25.48 15.85
C ILE A 261 5.54 -24.27 15.28
N VAL A 262 6.61 -23.84 15.95
CA VAL A 262 7.23 -22.53 15.70
C VAL A 262 8.69 -22.65 15.31
N SER A 263 9.49 -23.42 16.03
CA SER A 263 10.92 -23.61 15.72
C SER A 263 11.12 -24.46 14.49
N PHE A 264 12.31 -24.38 13.87
CA PHE A 264 12.64 -25.29 12.77
C PHE A 264 12.70 -26.75 13.22
N GLU A 265 13.07 -27.01 14.48
CA GLU A 265 13.00 -28.35 15.09
C GLU A 265 11.58 -28.90 15.08
N ASP A 266 10.59 -28.12 15.50
CA ASP A 266 9.17 -28.51 15.49
C ASP A 266 8.66 -28.71 14.06
N LEU A 267 9.08 -27.83 13.14
CA LEU A 267 8.67 -27.85 11.74
C LEU A 267 9.23 -29.03 10.96
N ASN A 268 10.34 -29.62 11.40
CA ASN A 268 10.95 -30.77 10.72
C ASN A 268 10.05 -32.02 10.70
N THR A 269 9.04 -32.06 11.56
CA THR A 269 8.05 -33.15 11.61
C THR A 269 6.63 -32.69 11.22
N CYS A 270 6.48 -31.49 10.73
CA CYS A 270 5.18 -30.87 10.40
C CYS A 270 4.71 -31.28 8.99
N ASP A 271 3.50 -31.79 8.86
CA ASP A 271 2.88 -32.22 7.59
C ASP A 271 2.27 -31.08 6.74
N LEU A 272 2.44 -29.85 7.15
CA LEU A 272 1.82 -28.66 6.51
C LEU A 272 2.72 -27.98 5.49
N LEU A 273 3.98 -28.41 5.36
CA LEU A 273 4.99 -27.79 4.52
C LEU A 273 5.24 -28.61 3.24
N SER A 274 5.82 -27.97 2.22
CA SER A 274 6.23 -28.62 0.98
C SER A 274 7.67 -29.15 1.07
N GLY A 275 8.07 -30.06 0.16
CA GLY A 275 9.41 -30.60 0.12
C GLY A 275 10.52 -29.57 -0.02
N ALA A 276 10.28 -28.45 -0.74
CA ALA A 276 11.25 -27.35 -0.83
C ALA A 276 11.44 -26.63 0.51
N GLN A 277 10.35 -26.46 1.28
CA GLN A 277 10.38 -25.86 2.60
C GLN A 277 11.08 -26.77 3.62
N TYR A 278 10.85 -28.09 3.54
CA TYR A 278 11.61 -29.06 4.35
C TYR A 278 13.10 -29.01 4.07
N LYS A 279 13.51 -28.93 2.81
CA LYS A 279 14.93 -28.78 2.47
C LYS A 279 15.55 -27.55 3.13
N GLN A 280 14.85 -26.39 3.12
CA GLN A 280 15.32 -25.20 3.81
C GLN A 280 15.53 -25.47 5.31
N ILE A 281 14.55 -26.11 5.95
CA ILE A 281 14.57 -26.41 7.38
C ILE A 281 15.72 -27.36 7.72
N GLU A 282 15.88 -28.45 6.98
CA GLU A 282 16.95 -29.42 7.18
C GLU A 282 18.34 -28.79 6.99
N HIS A 283 18.51 -27.98 5.94
CA HIS A 283 19.78 -27.31 5.66
C HIS A 283 20.19 -26.37 6.80
N GLU A 284 19.23 -25.65 7.37
CA GLU A 284 19.48 -24.77 8.52
C GLU A 284 19.78 -25.57 9.79
N LEU A 285 18.96 -26.57 10.13
CA LEU A 285 19.11 -27.38 11.35
C LEU A 285 20.40 -28.18 11.39
N PHE A 286 20.77 -28.78 10.26
CA PHE A 286 21.92 -29.66 10.17
C PHE A 286 23.16 -28.98 9.58
N HIS A 287 23.10 -27.67 9.36
CA HIS A 287 24.19 -26.87 8.78
C HIS A 287 24.71 -27.46 7.47
N TYR A 288 23.81 -27.96 6.64
CA TYR A 288 24.17 -28.49 5.34
C TYR A 288 24.70 -27.39 4.42
N PRO A 289 25.64 -27.71 3.54
CA PRO A 289 26.11 -26.75 2.55
C PRO A 289 24.94 -26.35 1.60
N PRO A 290 25.05 -25.23 0.90
CA PRO A 290 24.03 -24.82 -0.06
C PRO A 290 23.68 -25.96 -1.03
N TYR A 291 22.38 -26.19 -1.22
CA TYR A 291 21.91 -27.18 -2.18
C TYR A 291 22.12 -26.66 -3.59
N ILE A 292 22.89 -27.41 -4.38
CA ILE A 292 23.20 -27.10 -5.78
C ILE A 292 22.72 -28.28 -6.64
N ASP A 293 21.68 -28.06 -7.43
CA ASP A 293 21.17 -29.05 -8.39
C ASP A 293 22.01 -29.00 -9.67
N LYS A 294 23.14 -29.75 -9.64
CA LYS A 294 24.08 -29.77 -10.75
C LYS A 294 23.48 -30.34 -12.03
N GLU A 295 22.53 -31.28 -11.91
CA GLU A 295 21.86 -31.88 -13.06
C GLU A 295 21.00 -30.84 -13.79
N ARG A 296 20.09 -30.17 -13.06
CA ARG A 296 19.26 -29.07 -13.63
C ARG A 296 20.06 -27.90 -14.14
N ILE A 297 21.14 -27.54 -13.45
CA ILE A 297 22.06 -26.50 -13.95
C ILE A 297 22.71 -26.99 -15.25
N GLY A 298 23.15 -28.24 -15.32
CA GLY A 298 23.71 -28.83 -16.55
C GLY A 298 22.70 -28.84 -17.69
N GLU A 299 21.45 -29.24 -17.44
CA GLU A 299 20.37 -29.19 -18.43
C GLU A 299 20.12 -27.75 -18.92
N PHE A 300 20.06 -26.80 -18.02
CA PHE A 300 19.92 -25.37 -18.39
C PHE A 300 21.10 -24.89 -19.22
N MET A 301 22.32 -25.20 -18.83
CA MET A 301 23.53 -24.81 -19.58
C MET A 301 23.54 -25.37 -21.00
N GLN A 302 22.94 -26.55 -21.25
CA GLN A 302 22.81 -27.13 -22.59
C GLN A 302 21.81 -26.39 -23.48
N THR A 303 20.91 -25.59 -22.92
CA THR A 303 19.96 -24.76 -23.69
C THR A 303 20.60 -23.46 -24.17
N ILE A 304 21.76 -23.09 -23.63
CA ILE A 304 22.46 -21.84 -23.95
C ILE A 304 23.21 -22.03 -25.28
N THR A 305 22.97 -21.12 -26.20
CA THR A 305 23.68 -21.05 -27.49
C THR A 305 24.22 -19.63 -27.70
N TYR A 306 25.18 -19.51 -28.62
CA TYR A 306 25.76 -18.22 -28.99
C TYR A 306 25.28 -17.78 -30.39
N PRO A 307 25.07 -16.47 -30.61
CA PRO A 307 25.25 -15.35 -29.66
C PRO A 307 24.30 -15.42 -28.47
N LEU A 308 24.82 -15.10 -27.28
CA LEU A 308 24.08 -15.14 -26.01
C LEU A 308 23.86 -13.73 -25.48
N TYR A 309 22.60 -13.38 -25.22
CA TYR A 309 22.17 -12.08 -24.73
C TYR A 309 21.58 -12.20 -23.33
N PHE A 310 21.91 -11.24 -22.45
CA PHE A 310 21.38 -11.11 -21.09
C PHE A 310 20.62 -9.80 -21.01
N LEU A 311 19.30 -9.86 -20.86
CA LEU A 311 18.41 -8.72 -20.86
C LEU A 311 17.82 -8.48 -19.49
N ASP A 312 17.77 -7.22 -19.07
CA ASP A 312 17.14 -6.75 -17.85
C ASP A 312 16.42 -5.42 -18.09
N PHE A 313 15.19 -5.29 -17.59
CA PHE A 313 14.34 -4.13 -17.75
C PHE A 313 14.08 -3.39 -16.45
N GLU A 314 13.94 -2.06 -16.54
CA GLU A 314 13.36 -1.23 -15.49
C GLU A 314 12.05 -0.61 -15.97
N SER A 315 11.06 -0.61 -15.07
CA SER A 315 9.72 -0.14 -15.38
C SER A 315 9.07 0.61 -14.21
N PHE A 316 8.02 1.36 -14.51
CA PHE A 316 7.16 1.99 -13.52
C PHE A 316 5.68 1.77 -13.86
N GLN A 317 4.80 1.90 -12.85
CA GLN A 317 3.36 1.70 -12.96
C GLN A 317 2.61 2.89 -12.38
N PRO A 318 2.35 3.96 -13.15
CA PRO A 318 1.69 5.14 -12.63
C PRO A 318 0.21 4.89 -12.41
N ALA A 319 -0.33 5.37 -11.28
CA ALA A 319 -1.77 5.32 -11.02
C ALA A 319 -2.57 6.18 -12.01
N ILE A 320 -1.99 7.30 -12.44
CA ILE A 320 -2.55 8.22 -13.43
C ILE A 320 -1.82 7.98 -14.75
N PRO A 321 -2.50 7.58 -15.84
CA PRO A 321 -1.87 7.35 -17.13
C PRO A 321 -1.13 8.58 -17.65
N LEU A 322 0.15 8.44 -17.99
CA LEU A 322 1.01 9.55 -18.42
C LEU A 322 0.96 9.78 -19.94
N TYR A 323 0.70 8.73 -20.70
CA TYR A 323 0.82 8.75 -22.17
C TYR A 323 -0.50 8.31 -22.83
N ASP A 324 -0.68 8.72 -24.09
CA ASP A 324 -1.82 8.26 -24.90
C ASP A 324 -1.83 6.74 -25.02
N HIS A 325 -3.01 6.17 -25.01
CA HIS A 325 -3.25 4.73 -25.06
C HIS A 325 -2.56 3.97 -23.90
N SER A 326 -2.40 4.61 -22.74
CA SER A 326 -2.00 3.93 -21.50
C SER A 326 -3.14 3.88 -20.49
N HIS A 327 -3.08 2.86 -19.62
CA HIS A 327 -4.07 2.59 -18.59
C HIS A 327 -3.49 2.87 -17.19
N PRO A 328 -4.33 3.12 -16.18
CA PRO A 328 -3.90 3.16 -14.80
C PRO A 328 -3.17 1.87 -14.39
N TYR A 329 -2.02 2.01 -13.74
CA TYR A 329 -1.16 0.90 -13.29
C TYR A 329 -0.62 0.02 -14.42
N GLU A 330 -0.68 0.47 -15.67
CA GLU A 330 0.02 -0.19 -16.77
C GLU A 330 1.54 -0.11 -16.54
N GLN A 331 2.21 -1.25 -16.74
CA GLN A 331 3.65 -1.32 -16.62
C GLN A 331 4.32 -0.71 -17.85
N ILE A 332 5.11 0.33 -17.65
CA ILE A 332 5.81 1.04 -18.71
C ILE A 332 7.30 0.85 -18.52
N VAL A 333 7.92 0.17 -19.45
CA VAL A 333 9.37 -0.02 -19.49
C VAL A 333 10.05 1.26 -19.97
N PHE A 334 11.03 1.76 -19.20
CA PHE A 334 11.75 3.00 -19.51
C PHE A 334 13.26 2.82 -19.67
N GLN A 335 13.78 1.65 -19.27
CA GLN A 335 15.20 1.34 -19.38
C GLN A 335 15.38 -0.14 -19.68
N TYR A 336 16.42 -0.47 -20.44
CA TYR A 336 17.00 -1.81 -20.44
C TYR A 336 18.53 -1.77 -20.34
N SER A 337 19.08 -2.84 -19.77
CA SER A 337 20.50 -3.19 -19.81
C SER A 337 20.66 -4.49 -20.58
N LEU A 338 21.52 -4.49 -21.60
CA LEU A 338 21.74 -5.61 -22.49
C LEU A 338 23.21 -5.97 -22.54
N HIS A 339 23.58 -7.09 -21.93
CA HIS A 339 24.91 -7.68 -22.08
C HIS A 339 24.86 -8.79 -23.11
N TYR A 340 25.92 -8.99 -23.90
CA TYR A 340 25.95 -10.08 -24.86
C TYR A 340 27.36 -10.58 -25.17
N ILE A 341 27.45 -11.86 -25.56
CA ILE A 341 28.67 -12.57 -25.95
C ILE A 341 28.39 -13.22 -27.30
N GLU A 342 29.22 -12.90 -28.31
CA GLU A 342 29.01 -13.37 -29.70
C GLU A 342 29.39 -14.84 -29.92
N SER A 343 30.37 -15.35 -29.18
CA SER A 343 30.85 -16.74 -29.27
C SER A 343 31.32 -17.22 -27.90
N GLU A 344 31.40 -18.53 -27.71
CA GLU A 344 31.92 -19.11 -26.48
C GLU A 344 33.33 -18.58 -26.17
N GLY A 345 33.51 -18.09 -24.93
CA GLY A 345 34.77 -17.45 -24.50
C GLY A 345 35.04 -16.07 -25.11
N GLY A 346 34.09 -15.52 -25.86
CA GLY A 346 34.20 -14.19 -26.46
C GLY A 346 34.11 -13.06 -25.43
N GLU A 347 34.39 -11.84 -25.88
CA GLU A 347 34.31 -10.63 -25.06
C GLU A 347 32.85 -10.33 -24.67
N LEU A 348 32.64 -9.94 -23.41
CA LEU A 348 31.35 -9.43 -22.93
C LEU A 348 31.16 -7.99 -23.43
N LYS A 349 30.13 -7.76 -24.20
CA LYS A 349 29.72 -6.45 -24.72
C LYS A 349 28.47 -5.96 -24.04
N HIS A 350 28.26 -4.63 -24.07
CA HIS A 350 27.12 -3.99 -23.41
C HIS A 350 26.46 -2.96 -24.34
N LYS A 351 25.13 -2.91 -24.29
CA LYS A 351 24.27 -1.86 -24.83
C LYS A 351 23.23 -1.51 -23.76
N GLU A 352 22.70 -0.31 -23.87
CA GLU A 352 21.69 0.17 -22.94
C GLU A 352 20.74 1.16 -23.61
N PHE A 353 19.57 1.29 -23.04
CA PHE A 353 18.62 2.37 -23.33
C PHE A 353 18.11 2.95 -22.02
N LEU A 354 18.04 4.28 -21.96
CA LEU A 354 17.39 5.00 -20.86
C LEU A 354 16.55 6.13 -21.46
N ALA A 355 15.26 6.12 -21.15
CA ALA A 355 14.34 7.16 -21.60
C ALA A 355 14.63 8.52 -20.93
N TYR A 356 14.37 9.59 -21.66
CA TYR A 356 14.40 10.92 -21.07
C TYR A 356 13.11 11.20 -20.28
N PRO A 357 13.20 11.88 -19.12
CA PRO A 357 12.02 12.26 -18.37
C PRO A 357 11.02 13.08 -19.20
N GLY A 358 9.73 12.71 -19.12
CA GLY A 358 8.66 13.42 -19.81
C GLY A 358 8.38 12.97 -21.25
N GLU A 359 9.22 12.10 -21.84
CA GLU A 359 8.95 11.49 -23.14
C GLU A 359 8.29 10.11 -22.97
N ASP A 360 7.39 9.74 -23.89
CA ASP A 360 6.86 8.37 -23.96
C ASP A 360 7.96 7.41 -24.44
N PRO A 361 8.43 6.49 -23.60
CA PRO A 361 9.55 5.62 -23.93
C PRO A 361 9.17 4.45 -24.83
N ARG A 362 7.90 4.03 -24.84
CA ARG A 362 7.43 2.74 -25.34
C ARG A 362 7.92 2.43 -26.75
N ARG A 363 7.71 3.37 -27.69
CA ARG A 363 8.07 3.15 -29.08
C ARG A 363 9.59 3.21 -29.32
N LYS A 364 10.27 4.22 -28.78
CA LYS A 364 11.72 4.39 -28.95
C LYS A 364 12.49 3.22 -28.36
N LEU A 365 12.08 2.76 -27.16
CA LEU A 365 12.69 1.62 -26.51
C LEU A 365 12.50 0.34 -27.33
N ALA A 366 11.29 0.09 -27.83
CA ALA A 366 10.99 -1.10 -28.63
C ALA A 366 11.79 -1.09 -29.95
N GLU A 367 11.87 0.06 -30.66
CA GLU A 367 12.64 0.21 -31.88
C GLU A 367 14.13 -0.04 -31.64
N GLN A 368 14.70 0.52 -30.57
CA GLN A 368 16.10 0.33 -30.21
C GLN A 368 16.39 -1.12 -29.78
N LEU A 369 15.51 -1.72 -28.99
CA LEU A 369 15.66 -3.12 -28.56
C LEU A 369 15.65 -4.08 -29.75
N CYS A 370 14.75 -3.88 -30.71
CA CYS A 370 14.72 -4.65 -31.96
C CYS A 370 15.98 -4.49 -32.81
N ALA A 371 16.62 -3.32 -32.76
CA ALA A 371 17.89 -3.10 -33.45
C ALA A 371 19.07 -3.74 -32.70
N ASP A 372 18.98 -3.86 -31.40
CA ASP A 372 20.06 -4.35 -30.55
C ASP A 372 20.06 -5.88 -30.37
N ILE A 373 18.89 -6.53 -30.43
CA ILE A 373 18.77 -8.00 -30.30
C ILE A 373 18.30 -8.60 -31.64
N PRO A 374 19.13 -9.36 -32.33
CA PRO A 374 18.70 -10.12 -33.54
C PRO A 374 17.65 -11.18 -33.18
N LEU A 375 16.78 -11.54 -34.12
CA LEU A 375 15.67 -12.48 -33.87
C LEU A 375 16.13 -13.92 -33.57
N ASP A 376 17.26 -14.36 -34.14
CA ASP A 376 17.72 -15.75 -34.06
C ASP A 376 18.86 -15.95 -33.05
N VAL A 377 18.74 -15.35 -31.88
CA VAL A 377 19.76 -15.44 -30.82
C VAL A 377 19.19 -16.00 -29.53
N CYS A 378 20.06 -16.58 -28.72
CA CYS A 378 19.71 -16.99 -27.36
C CYS A 378 19.64 -15.76 -26.45
N THR A 379 18.45 -15.46 -25.92
CA THR A 379 18.28 -14.37 -24.93
C THR A 379 17.84 -14.97 -23.60
N THR A 380 18.51 -14.57 -22.53
CA THR A 380 18.17 -14.93 -21.16
C THR A 380 17.74 -13.69 -20.38
N ALA A 381 16.76 -13.90 -19.50
CA ALA A 381 16.33 -12.90 -18.51
C ALA A 381 16.13 -13.59 -17.17
N TYR A 382 16.36 -12.87 -16.07
CA TYR A 382 16.26 -13.48 -14.73
C TYR A 382 14.82 -13.88 -14.41
N ASN A 383 13.85 -13.03 -14.70
CA ASN A 383 12.43 -13.32 -14.50
C ASN A 383 11.66 -13.27 -15.83
N MET A 384 11.70 -14.37 -16.55
CA MET A 384 11.02 -14.45 -17.86
C MET A 384 9.51 -14.20 -17.83
N GLY A 385 8.86 -14.32 -16.66
CA GLY A 385 7.44 -13.99 -16.49
C GLY A 385 7.17 -12.49 -16.47
N PHE A 386 8.16 -11.71 -16.06
CA PHE A 386 8.12 -10.26 -16.03
C PHE A 386 8.63 -9.65 -17.35
N GLU A 387 9.69 -10.26 -17.93
CA GLU A 387 10.41 -9.75 -19.10
C GLU A 387 9.70 -10.06 -20.44
N LYS A 388 8.64 -10.86 -20.45
CA LYS A 388 7.81 -11.18 -21.62
C LYS A 388 6.55 -10.33 -21.68
#